data_5ca36eda578e86c30c438c85e12de71e
#
_entry.id   5ca36eda578e86c30c438c85e12de71e
#
_cell.length_a   1.000
_cell.length_b   1.000
_cell.length_c   1.000
_cell.angle_alpha   90.00
_cell.angle_beta   90.00
_cell.angle_gamma   90.00
#
_symmetry.space_group_name_H-M   'P 1'
#
loop_
_entity.id
_entity.type
_entity.pdbx_description
1 polymer ?
#
loop_
_entity_poly.entity_id
_entity_poly.type
_entity_poly.pdbx_seq_one_letter_code
_entity_poly.pdbx_strand_id
1 'polypeptide(L)'
;MILSKKGLGLEISAEGLSLALASGGKNLTVQGGLSVALPPGTLQLSRREPNVLNAAHFVSAVREAHLRLLTKERAASVSLPDTVGRVVLLDLEARFRSREEGLDIIRWKLKKSFPIDLGAVQLDYQTLDERENGAVSLLVSLLSRPVVAQYEELLGEAGLEPRFIDFTSFNLYRLFSQRLEMSEDAAFVCFYRGALTVLIFFGGVLSFYRTKETPGEAQNLYRELNSSLLVYRDRYPGQAIGEVFCMASPAEAEPFRALVAETTQMEPVLLDLERAVALGGGTVMDKNALHGLSAALGAASRSL
;
A
#
# COMPACT_ATOMS: atom_id res chain seq x y z
N MET A 1 27.22 -12.17 -17.04
CA MET A 1 25.73 -12.04 -16.87
C MET A 1 25.52 -11.49 -15.49
N ILE A 2 25.15 -10.22 -15.38
CA ILE A 2 24.78 -9.61 -14.07
C ILE A 2 23.44 -10.24 -13.71
N LEU A 3 23.40 -11.05 -12.67
CA LEU A 3 22.14 -11.58 -12.13
C LEU A 3 21.30 -10.39 -11.65
N SER A 4 20.22 -10.11 -12.34
CA SER A 4 19.27 -9.09 -11.92
C SER A 4 18.73 -9.48 -10.53
N LYS A 5 18.79 -8.54 -9.58
CA LYS A 5 18.21 -8.74 -8.24
C LYS A 5 16.74 -9.05 -8.38
N LYS A 6 16.26 -10.03 -7.62
CA LYS A 6 14.84 -10.41 -7.56
C LYS A 6 14.22 -9.97 -6.26
N GLY A 7 12.98 -9.50 -6.33
CA GLY A 7 12.16 -9.16 -5.18
C GLY A 7 10.96 -10.10 -5.12
N LEU A 8 10.66 -10.61 -3.95
CA LEU A 8 9.46 -11.37 -3.65
C LEU A 8 8.48 -10.50 -2.88
N GLY A 9 7.28 -10.34 -3.41
CA GLY A 9 6.19 -9.61 -2.75
C GLY A 9 5.05 -10.56 -2.40
N LEU A 10 4.50 -10.37 -1.23
CA LEU A 10 3.32 -11.07 -0.72
C LEU A 10 2.26 -10.04 -0.33
N GLU A 11 1.09 -10.12 -0.94
CA GLU A 11 -0.11 -9.41 -0.47
C GLU A 11 -0.99 -10.36 0.32
N ILE A 12 -1.45 -9.90 1.48
CA ILE A 12 -2.46 -10.55 2.31
C ILE A 12 -3.71 -9.69 2.27
N SER A 13 -4.85 -10.25 1.91
CA SER A 13 -6.14 -9.57 1.83
C SER A 13 -7.25 -10.41 2.44
N ALA A 14 -8.43 -9.82 2.61
CA ALA A 14 -9.62 -10.57 3.07
C ALA A 14 -9.98 -11.75 2.14
N GLU A 15 -9.63 -11.66 0.86
CA GLU A 15 -9.95 -12.66 -0.16
C GLU A 15 -8.92 -13.79 -0.22
N GLY A 16 -7.70 -13.57 0.26
CA GLY A 16 -6.62 -14.54 0.20
C GLY A 16 -5.23 -13.93 0.11
N LEU A 17 -4.35 -14.62 -0.58
CA LEU A 17 -2.94 -14.29 -0.74
C LEU A 17 -2.61 -14.07 -2.21
N SER A 18 -1.76 -13.09 -2.51
CA SER A 18 -1.15 -12.94 -3.83
C SER A 18 0.37 -12.87 -3.67
N LEU A 19 1.12 -13.72 -4.39
CA LEU A 19 2.57 -13.71 -4.43
C LEU A 19 3.03 -13.26 -5.81
N ALA A 20 4.04 -12.40 -5.84
CA ALA A 20 4.69 -11.96 -7.07
C ALA A 20 6.22 -11.98 -6.94
N LEU A 21 6.86 -12.51 -7.95
CA LEU A 21 8.31 -12.44 -8.13
C LEU A 21 8.60 -11.44 -9.25
N ALA A 22 9.39 -10.44 -8.95
CA ALA A 22 9.78 -9.42 -9.91
C ALA A 22 11.30 -9.24 -9.94
N SER A 23 11.79 -8.64 -10.99
CA SER A 23 13.19 -8.22 -11.08
C SER A 23 13.28 -6.75 -11.47
N GLY A 24 14.31 -6.08 -10.95
CA GLY A 24 14.60 -4.69 -11.26
C GLY A 24 15.16 -4.51 -12.67
N GLY A 25 15.04 -3.28 -13.17
CA GLY A 25 15.53 -2.86 -14.47
C GLY A 25 15.02 -1.45 -14.78
N LYS A 26 15.01 -1.06 -16.06
CA LYS A 26 14.39 0.18 -16.49
C LYS A 26 12.88 0.21 -16.15
N ASN A 27 12.24 -0.96 -16.27
CA ASN A 27 10.86 -1.21 -15.82
C ASN A 27 10.87 -2.44 -14.92
N LEU A 28 9.92 -2.51 -13.97
CA LEU A 28 9.71 -3.70 -13.15
C LEU A 28 9.31 -4.87 -14.07
N THR A 29 10.04 -5.98 -13.98
CA THR A 29 9.76 -7.17 -14.80
C THR A 29 9.17 -8.28 -13.96
N VAL A 30 7.96 -8.68 -14.25
CA VAL A 30 7.23 -9.77 -13.58
C VAL A 30 7.82 -11.10 -14.04
N GLN A 31 8.40 -11.85 -13.12
CA GLN A 31 8.99 -13.17 -13.37
C GLN A 31 8.00 -14.31 -13.10
N GLY A 32 6.96 -14.04 -12.34
CA GLY A 32 5.89 -14.95 -12.00
C GLY A 32 5.00 -14.37 -10.92
N GLY A 33 3.82 -14.92 -10.77
CA GLY A 33 2.90 -14.55 -9.71
C GLY A 33 1.65 -15.41 -9.73
N LEU A 34 0.99 -15.49 -8.60
CA LEU A 34 -0.27 -16.20 -8.44
C LEU A 34 -1.06 -15.66 -7.25
N SER A 35 -2.37 -15.83 -7.33
CA SER A 35 -3.29 -15.57 -6.22
C SER A 35 -3.89 -16.90 -5.74
N VAL A 36 -4.07 -17.02 -4.43
CA VAL A 36 -4.62 -18.19 -3.75
C VAL A 36 -5.72 -17.73 -2.81
N ALA A 37 -6.93 -18.23 -2.99
CA ALA A 37 -8.00 -18.01 -2.04
C ALA A 37 -7.72 -18.80 -0.75
N LEU A 38 -8.02 -18.18 0.38
CA LEU A 38 -7.96 -18.88 1.68
C LEU A 38 -9.32 -19.47 2.05
N PRO A 39 -9.35 -20.63 2.73
CA PRO A 39 -10.59 -21.16 3.24
C PRO A 39 -11.31 -20.16 4.15
N PRO A 40 -12.66 -20.11 4.12
CA PRO A 40 -13.43 -19.25 5.01
C PRO A 40 -13.02 -19.42 6.48
N GLY A 41 -12.96 -18.30 7.22
CA GLY A 41 -12.55 -18.31 8.62
C GLY A 41 -11.03 -18.46 8.86
N THR A 42 -10.20 -18.44 7.83
CA THR A 42 -8.73 -18.43 8.00
C THR A 42 -8.23 -17.06 8.43
N LEU A 43 -8.79 -15.97 7.89
CA LEU A 43 -8.43 -14.59 8.20
C LEU A 43 -9.65 -13.79 8.68
N GLN A 44 -9.40 -12.91 9.64
CA GLN A 44 -10.30 -11.85 10.06
C GLN A 44 -9.49 -10.59 10.32
N LEU A 45 -9.53 -9.63 9.40
CA LEU A 45 -8.73 -8.41 9.49
C LEU A 45 -9.15 -7.56 10.69
N SER A 46 -8.19 -7.21 11.53
CA SER A 46 -8.38 -6.40 12.74
C SER A 46 -7.18 -5.49 12.96
N ARG A 47 -7.44 -4.30 13.51
CA ARG A 47 -6.37 -3.37 13.94
C ARG A 47 -5.75 -3.73 15.28
N ARG A 48 -6.38 -4.56 16.07
CA ARG A 48 -5.99 -4.82 17.46
C ARG A 48 -5.62 -6.27 17.72
N GLU A 49 -6.42 -7.16 17.17
CA GLU A 49 -6.31 -8.60 17.41
C GLU A 49 -5.53 -9.28 16.29
N PRO A 50 -4.85 -10.41 16.59
CA PRO A 50 -4.29 -11.27 15.57
C PRO A 50 -5.27 -11.57 14.45
N ASN A 51 -4.80 -11.51 13.21
CA ASN A 51 -5.68 -11.58 12.04
C ASN A 51 -5.85 -12.99 11.49
N VAL A 52 -4.90 -13.87 11.74
CA VAL A 52 -4.94 -15.27 11.29
C VAL A 52 -5.61 -16.12 12.35
N LEU A 53 -6.80 -16.63 12.06
CA LEU A 53 -7.58 -17.47 12.96
C LEU A 53 -7.23 -18.95 12.81
N ASN A 54 -6.78 -19.37 11.62
CA ASN A 54 -6.32 -20.73 11.35
C ASN A 54 -4.88 -20.72 10.80
N ALA A 55 -3.92 -20.84 11.70
CA ALA A 55 -2.50 -20.82 11.39
C ALA A 55 -2.09 -21.92 10.39
N ALA A 56 -2.61 -23.14 10.56
CA ALA A 56 -2.25 -24.27 9.70
C ALA A 56 -2.68 -24.06 8.25
N HIS A 57 -3.89 -23.56 8.01
CA HIS A 57 -4.38 -23.24 6.68
C HIS A 57 -3.56 -22.10 6.06
N PHE A 58 -3.26 -21.05 6.82
CA PHE A 58 -2.49 -19.91 6.36
C PHE A 58 -1.06 -20.31 5.95
N VAL A 59 -0.34 -21.00 6.84
CA VAL A 59 1.04 -21.48 6.61
C VAL A 59 1.10 -22.42 5.40
N SER A 60 0.15 -23.36 5.29
CA SER A 60 0.08 -24.26 4.15
C SER A 60 -0.13 -23.53 2.83
N ALA A 61 -1.06 -22.57 2.80
CA ALA A 61 -1.35 -21.77 1.60
C ALA A 61 -0.16 -20.92 1.15
N VAL A 62 0.53 -20.25 2.10
CA VAL A 62 1.75 -19.47 1.80
C VAL A 62 2.85 -20.37 1.26
N ARG A 63 3.10 -21.51 1.91
CA ARG A 63 4.13 -22.47 1.50
C ARG A 63 3.85 -23.04 0.10
N GLU A 64 2.62 -23.44 -0.16
CA GLU A 64 2.21 -23.95 -1.48
C GLU A 64 2.35 -22.88 -2.56
N ALA A 65 1.89 -21.67 -2.29
CA ALA A 65 2.01 -20.55 -3.23
C ALA A 65 3.48 -20.23 -3.54
N HIS A 66 4.37 -20.22 -2.53
CA HIS A 66 5.79 -20.00 -2.72
C HIS A 66 6.46 -21.13 -3.54
N LEU A 67 6.11 -22.39 -3.28
CA LEU A 67 6.61 -23.53 -4.06
C LEU A 67 6.20 -23.44 -5.54
N ARG A 68 4.98 -23.01 -5.82
CA ARG A 68 4.48 -22.83 -7.21
C ARG A 68 5.18 -21.73 -7.99
N LEU A 69 5.79 -20.73 -7.32
CA LEU A 69 6.62 -19.71 -7.96
C LEU A 69 7.97 -20.23 -8.42
N LEU A 70 8.39 -21.43 -8.03
CA LEU A 70 9.67 -22.07 -8.38
C LEU A 70 10.88 -21.14 -8.13
N THR A 71 10.83 -20.37 -7.06
CA THR A 71 11.90 -19.44 -6.66
C THR A 71 12.61 -19.91 -5.41
N LYS A 72 13.88 -19.49 -5.25
CA LYS A 72 14.66 -19.67 -4.01
C LYS A 72 14.64 -18.44 -3.11
N GLU A 73 14.05 -17.33 -3.59
CA GLU A 73 13.92 -16.10 -2.80
C GLU A 73 12.99 -16.37 -1.60
N ARG A 74 13.49 -16.09 -0.40
CA ARG A 74 12.75 -16.22 0.86
C ARG A 74 12.48 -14.87 1.51
N ALA A 75 13.35 -13.88 1.24
CA ALA A 75 13.17 -12.52 1.73
C ALA A 75 11.98 -11.87 1.02
N ALA A 76 10.89 -11.66 1.74
CA ALA A 76 9.64 -11.15 1.20
C ALA A 76 9.33 -9.76 1.74
N SER A 77 8.79 -8.89 0.87
CA SER A 77 8.12 -7.67 1.26
C SER A 77 6.62 -7.95 1.32
N VAL A 78 5.98 -7.59 2.42
CA VAL A 78 4.58 -7.93 2.72
C VAL A 78 3.70 -6.70 2.58
N SER A 79 2.59 -6.86 1.89
CA SER A 79 1.53 -5.86 1.74
C SER A 79 0.34 -6.28 2.59
N LEU A 80 -0.02 -5.45 3.58
CA LEU A 80 -1.22 -5.64 4.40
C LEU A 80 -2.29 -4.61 4.02
N PRO A 81 -3.58 -4.95 4.16
CA PRO A 81 -4.65 -3.98 3.98
C PRO A 81 -4.49 -2.78 4.92
N ASP A 82 -4.78 -1.58 4.44
CA ASP A 82 -4.66 -0.34 5.22
C ASP A 82 -5.56 -0.34 6.47
N THR A 83 -6.59 -1.16 6.46
CA THR A 83 -7.53 -1.32 7.58
C THR A 83 -6.96 -2.02 8.79
N VAL A 84 -5.84 -2.77 8.66
CA VAL A 84 -5.19 -3.45 9.80
C VAL A 84 -4.27 -2.52 10.60
N GLY A 85 -4.05 -1.29 10.11
CA GLY A 85 -3.20 -0.32 10.78
C GLY A 85 -3.76 1.09 10.75
N ARG A 86 -2.90 2.04 11.01
CA ARG A 86 -3.21 3.47 10.90
C ARG A 86 -2.02 4.22 10.33
N VAL A 87 -2.32 5.15 9.45
CA VAL A 87 -1.36 6.10 8.90
C VAL A 87 -1.75 7.50 9.37
N VAL A 88 -0.75 8.29 9.76
CA VAL A 88 -0.92 9.67 10.21
C VAL A 88 0.12 10.54 9.52
N LEU A 89 -0.33 11.62 8.89
CA LEU A 89 0.55 12.70 8.47
C LEU A 89 0.72 13.66 9.65
N LEU A 90 1.96 13.90 10.06
CA LEU A 90 2.31 14.61 11.27
C LEU A 90 3.36 15.68 11.00
N ASP A 91 3.03 16.94 11.33
CA ASP A 91 4.01 18.03 11.29
C ASP A 91 4.62 18.24 12.68
N LEU A 92 5.95 18.37 12.73
CA LEU A 92 6.73 18.75 13.91
C LEU A 92 7.39 20.11 13.65
N GLU A 93 7.48 20.93 14.71
CA GLU A 93 8.02 22.28 14.63
C GLU A 93 9.56 22.33 14.63
N ALA A 94 10.21 21.21 15.00
CA ALA A 94 11.66 21.11 15.09
C ALA A 94 12.15 19.76 14.60
N ARG A 95 13.37 19.75 14.08
CA ARG A 95 14.12 18.54 13.73
C ARG A 95 14.47 17.75 15.00
N PHE A 96 14.69 16.48 14.83
CA PHE A 96 15.23 15.57 15.83
C PHE A 96 16.62 15.07 15.39
N ARG A 97 17.45 14.68 16.35
CA ARG A 97 18.87 14.34 16.12
C ARG A 97 19.09 12.87 15.80
N SER A 98 18.17 12.02 16.23
CA SER A 98 18.23 10.57 16.00
C SER A 98 16.85 10.00 15.73
N ARG A 99 16.83 8.77 15.18
CA ARG A 99 15.58 8.04 14.95
C ARG A 99 14.82 7.78 16.25
N GLU A 100 15.53 7.49 17.34
CA GLU A 100 14.97 7.21 18.66
C GLU A 100 14.28 8.46 19.21
N GLU A 101 14.95 9.61 19.16
CA GLU A 101 14.39 10.91 19.56
C GLU A 101 13.12 11.22 18.74
N GLY A 102 13.15 10.98 17.42
CA GLY A 102 11.99 11.13 16.55
C GLY A 102 10.82 10.24 16.97
N LEU A 103 11.08 8.97 17.27
CA LEU A 103 10.07 8.04 17.76
C LEU A 103 9.44 8.49 19.08
N ASP A 104 10.23 9.03 20.01
CA ASP A 104 9.73 9.48 21.31
C ASP A 104 8.88 10.75 21.18
N ILE A 105 9.30 11.71 20.35
CA ILE A 105 8.53 12.92 20.06
C ILE A 105 7.18 12.55 19.38
N ILE A 106 7.22 11.64 18.41
CA ILE A 106 6.01 11.16 17.72
C ILE A 106 5.07 10.49 18.73
N ARG A 107 5.57 9.58 19.58
CA ARG A 107 4.76 8.94 20.64
C ARG A 107 4.12 9.97 21.56
N TRP A 108 4.88 10.95 22.02
CA TRP A 108 4.37 12.00 22.89
C TRP A 108 3.25 12.81 22.22
N LYS A 109 3.44 13.18 20.95
CA LYS A 109 2.45 13.96 20.18
C LYS A 109 1.19 13.14 19.89
N LEU A 110 1.34 11.87 19.50
CA LEU A 110 0.21 10.97 19.24
C LEU A 110 -0.59 10.65 20.50
N LYS A 111 0.07 10.51 21.67
CA LYS A 111 -0.62 10.27 22.94
C LYS A 111 -1.61 11.38 23.31
N LYS A 112 -1.35 12.62 22.90
CA LYS A 112 -2.26 13.75 23.11
C LYS A 112 -3.45 13.74 22.14
N SER A 113 -3.28 13.20 20.94
CA SER A 113 -4.26 13.29 19.85
C SER A 113 -5.11 12.04 19.70
N PHE A 114 -4.63 10.90 20.18
CA PHE A 114 -5.29 9.60 19.98
C PHE A 114 -5.33 8.80 21.28
N PRO A 115 -6.51 8.21 21.64
CA PRO A 115 -6.63 7.28 22.76
C PRO A 115 -6.11 5.88 22.38
N ILE A 116 -4.81 5.78 22.05
CA ILE A 116 -4.16 4.53 21.64
C ILE A 116 -3.13 4.17 22.70
N ASP A 117 -3.08 2.91 23.10
CA ASP A 117 -1.96 2.37 23.85
C ASP A 117 -0.73 2.24 22.93
N LEU A 118 0.14 3.26 23.00
CA LEU A 118 1.35 3.30 22.18
C LEU A 118 2.38 2.24 22.56
N GLY A 119 2.26 1.60 23.73
CA GLY A 119 3.07 0.45 24.12
C GLY A 119 2.71 -0.82 23.35
N ALA A 120 1.45 -0.94 22.96
CA ALA A 120 0.93 -2.10 22.23
C ALA A 120 1.08 -1.99 20.70
N VAL A 121 1.64 -0.87 20.18
CA VAL A 121 1.82 -0.68 18.73
C VAL A 121 3.28 -0.67 18.31
N GLN A 122 3.53 -1.23 17.15
CA GLN A 122 4.75 -1.00 16.37
C GLN A 122 4.56 0.31 15.61
N LEU A 123 5.48 1.25 15.82
CA LEU A 123 5.48 2.56 15.20
C LEU A 123 6.72 2.69 14.31
N ASP A 124 6.51 3.13 13.09
CA ASP A 124 7.56 3.53 12.17
C ASP A 124 7.22 4.86 11.50
N TYR A 125 8.23 5.57 10.99
CA TYR A 125 8.01 6.83 10.30
C TYR A 125 9.01 7.06 9.17
N GLN A 126 8.58 7.91 8.23
CA GLN A 126 9.39 8.45 7.14
C GLN A 126 9.28 9.96 7.15
N THR A 127 10.42 10.67 7.01
CA THR A 127 10.42 12.10 6.75
C THR A 127 10.01 12.33 5.31
N LEU A 128 8.96 13.13 5.11
CA LEU A 128 8.44 13.52 3.80
C LEU A 128 9.07 14.81 3.32
N ASP A 129 9.26 15.77 4.24
CA ASP A 129 9.80 17.09 3.94
C ASP A 129 10.51 17.69 5.17
N GLU A 130 11.56 18.47 4.93
CA GLU A 130 12.26 19.27 5.93
C GLU A 130 12.35 20.70 5.47
N ARG A 131 11.70 21.59 6.22
CA ARG A 131 11.64 23.03 5.89
C ARG A 131 12.87 23.76 6.43
N GLU A 132 13.20 24.91 5.84
CA GLU A 132 14.34 25.75 6.24
C GLU A 132 14.27 26.18 7.72
N ASN A 133 13.08 26.41 8.26
CA ASN A 133 12.85 26.78 9.65
C ASN A 133 13.04 25.61 10.64
N GLY A 134 13.39 24.42 10.14
CA GLY A 134 13.57 23.21 10.92
C GLY A 134 12.30 22.41 11.17
N ALA A 135 11.13 22.83 10.69
CA ALA A 135 9.93 22.03 10.76
C ALA A 135 10.02 20.81 9.83
N VAL A 136 9.47 19.68 10.24
CA VAL A 136 9.49 18.44 9.46
C VAL A 136 8.08 17.88 9.31
N SER A 137 7.77 17.39 8.11
CA SER A 137 6.55 16.65 7.81
C SER A 137 6.85 15.15 7.77
N LEU A 138 6.07 14.37 8.49
CA LEU A 138 6.29 12.94 8.67
C LEU A 138 5.08 12.13 8.20
N LEU A 139 5.36 11.00 7.56
CA LEU A 139 4.43 9.89 7.42
C LEU A 139 4.68 8.91 8.56
N VAL A 140 3.69 8.70 9.40
CA VAL A 140 3.79 7.81 10.56
C VAL A 140 2.85 6.62 10.35
N SER A 141 3.37 5.42 10.49
CA SER A 141 2.61 4.17 10.43
C SER A 141 2.54 3.50 11.81
N LEU A 142 1.37 2.96 12.12
CA LEU A 142 1.06 2.30 13.39
C LEU A 142 0.40 0.95 13.11
N LEU A 143 0.99 -0.12 13.63
CA LEU A 143 0.45 -1.48 13.57
C LEU A 143 0.44 -2.09 14.99
N SER A 144 -0.58 -2.88 15.29
CA SER A 144 -0.60 -3.66 16.55
C SER A 144 0.58 -4.64 16.60
N ARG A 145 1.35 -4.65 17.70
CA ARG A 145 2.47 -5.59 17.88
C ARG A 145 2.04 -7.05 17.78
N PRO A 146 0.92 -7.50 18.40
CA PRO A 146 0.41 -8.85 18.21
C PRO A 146 0.11 -9.20 16.74
N VAL A 147 -0.40 -8.25 15.95
CA VAL A 147 -0.65 -8.48 14.52
C VAL A 147 0.65 -8.65 13.75
N VAL A 148 1.64 -7.76 13.97
CA VAL A 148 2.95 -7.88 13.31
C VAL A 148 3.63 -9.18 13.68
N ALA A 149 3.72 -9.49 14.99
CA ALA A 149 4.36 -10.70 15.49
C ALA A 149 3.73 -11.98 14.92
N GLN A 150 2.39 -12.02 14.82
CA GLN A 150 1.71 -13.17 14.23
C GLN A 150 2.11 -13.37 12.75
N TYR A 151 2.14 -12.30 11.95
CA TYR A 151 2.56 -12.43 10.56
C TYR A 151 4.03 -12.81 10.42
N GLU A 152 4.92 -12.24 11.22
CA GLU A 152 6.35 -12.61 11.24
C GLU A 152 6.55 -14.08 11.58
N GLU A 153 5.88 -14.58 12.61
CA GLU A 153 5.93 -15.97 13.05
C GLU A 153 5.43 -16.93 11.97
N LEU A 154 4.19 -16.72 11.48
CA LEU A 154 3.55 -17.63 10.54
C LEU A 154 4.20 -17.62 9.15
N LEU A 155 4.72 -16.47 8.71
CA LEU A 155 5.50 -16.39 7.47
C LEU A 155 6.85 -17.11 7.64
N GLY A 156 7.48 -17.00 8.80
CA GLY A 156 8.68 -17.75 9.15
C GLY A 156 8.44 -19.27 9.12
N GLU A 157 7.33 -19.73 9.70
CA GLU A 157 6.92 -21.16 9.62
C GLU A 157 6.66 -21.62 8.19
N ALA A 158 6.13 -20.74 7.34
CA ALA A 158 5.94 -21.03 5.92
C ALA A 158 7.25 -21.04 5.11
N GLY A 159 8.38 -20.63 5.72
CA GLY A 159 9.71 -20.58 5.08
C GLY A 159 10.05 -19.27 4.42
N LEU A 160 9.29 -18.21 4.68
CA LEU A 160 9.56 -16.85 4.21
C LEU A 160 10.18 -15.99 5.31
N GLU A 161 10.97 -15.00 4.92
CA GLU A 161 11.57 -13.99 5.81
C GLU A 161 10.93 -12.64 5.51
N PRO A 162 9.94 -12.16 6.28
CA PRO A 162 9.35 -10.84 6.07
C PRO A 162 10.38 -9.75 6.39
N ARG A 163 10.87 -9.06 5.35
CA ARG A 163 11.86 -7.98 5.49
C ARG A 163 11.20 -6.63 5.69
N PHE A 164 10.07 -6.44 5.03
CA PHE A 164 9.28 -5.22 5.10
C PHE A 164 7.81 -5.61 5.21
N ILE A 165 7.09 -4.89 6.06
CA ILE A 165 5.62 -4.96 6.17
C ILE A 165 5.09 -3.56 5.92
N ASP A 166 4.30 -3.40 4.86
CA ASP A 166 3.80 -2.12 4.39
C ASP A 166 2.30 -2.19 4.10
N PHE A 167 1.65 -1.05 3.92
CA PHE A 167 0.24 -1.00 3.54
C PHE A 167 0.04 -1.11 2.04
N THR A 168 -1.10 -1.69 1.65
CA THR A 168 -1.50 -1.88 0.25
C THR A 168 -1.47 -0.57 -0.54
N SER A 169 -1.98 0.53 0.01
CA SER A 169 -1.99 1.83 -0.64
C SER A 169 -0.59 2.32 -1.05
N PHE A 170 0.42 2.14 -0.19
CA PHE A 170 1.79 2.55 -0.48
C PHE A 170 2.49 1.61 -1.46
N ASN A 171 2.15 0.32 -1.45
CA ASN A 171 2.65 -0.61 -2.45
C ASN A 171 2.05 -0.31 -3.83
N LEU A 172 0.78 0.06 -3.92
CA LEU A 172 0.17 0.52 -5.17
C LEU A 172 0.78 1.85 -5.65
N TYR A 173 0.98 2.82 -4.76
CA TYR A 173 1.71 4.06 -5.09
C TYR A 173 3.11 3.74 -5.66
N ARG A 174 3.90 2.91 -4.96
CA ARG A 174 5.25 2.53 -5.38
C ARG A 174 5.28 1.91 -6.78
N LEU A 175 4.29 1.10 -7.10
CA LEU A 175 4.18 0.46 -8.42
C LEU A 175 4.07 1.47 -9.56
N PHE A 176 3.44 2.62 -9.31
CA PHE A 176 3.23 3.69 -10.28
C PHE A 176 4.04 4.95 -10.01
N SER A 177 4.98 4.92 -9.05
CA SER A 177 5.70 6.10 -8.57
C SER A 177 6.37 6.87 -9.70
N GLN A 178 7.02 6.18 -10.65
CA GLN A 178 7.67 6.81 -11.80
C GLN A 178 6.72 7.71 -12.62
N ARG A 179 5.42 7.36 -12.70
CA ARG A 179 4.44 8.17 -13.42
C ARG A 179 3.82 9.25 -12.52
N LEU A 180 3.56 8.92 -11.26
CA LEU A 180 2.96 9.83 -10.29
C LEU A 180 3.90 10.99 -9.93
N GLU A 181 5.19 10.71 -9.79
CA GLU A 181 6.24 11.68 -9.43
C GLU A 181 6.62 12.65 -10.58
N MET A 182 6.05 12.45 -11.77
CA MET A 182 6.20 13.42 -12.88
C MET A 182 5.36 14.70 -12.67
N SER A 183 4.40 14.68 -11.75
CA SER A 183 3.56 15.81 -11.39
C SER A 183 3.73 16.13 -9.91
N GLU A 184 4.12 17.37 -9.60
CA GLU A 184 4.32 17.81 -8.21
C GLU A 184 3.01 17.93 -7.44
N ASP A 185 1.92 18.36 -8.13
CA ASP A 185 0.59 18.57 -7.55
C ASP A 185 -0.37 17.53 -8.08
N ALA A 186 -0.32 16.33 -7.54
CA ALA A 186 -1.05 15.17 -8.05
C ALA A 186 -2.01 14.56 -7.02
N ALA A 187 -3.14 14.06 -7.50
CA ALA A 187 -3.99 13.14 -6.74
C ALA A 187 -3.91 11.73 -7.34
N PHE A 188 -3.71 10.73 -6.50
CA PHE A 188 -3.85 9.32 -6.85
C PHE A 188 -5.08 8.75 -6.14
N VAL A 189 -6.08 8.37 -6.94
CA VAL A 189 -7.35 7.80 -6.48
C VAL A 189 -7.39 6.35 -6.93
N CYS A 190 -7.47 5.43 -5.98
CA CYS A 190 -7.42 4.00 -6.26
C CYS A 190 -8.59 3.28 -5.60
N PHE A 191 -9.29 2.43 -6.36
CA PHE A 191 -10.23 1.46 -5.81
C PHE A 191 -9.67 0.05 -6.01
N TYR A 192 -9.27 -0.58 -4.92
CA TYR A 192 -8.60 -1.86 -4.94
C TYR A 192 -9.06 -2.73 -3.77
N ARG A 193 -9.52 -3.95 -4.05
CA ARG A 193 -10.01 -4.93 -3.04
C ARG A 193 -10.96 -4.33 -2.01
N GLY A 194 -11.97 -3.59 -2.49
CA GLY A 194 -13.00 -2.98 -1.65
C GLY A 194 -12.54 -1.77 -0.82
N ALA A 195 -11.34 -1.26 -1.05
CA ALA A 195 -10.83 -0.06 -0.41
C ALA A 195 -10.66 1.09 -1.42
N LEU A 196 -11.27 2.23 -1.12
CA LEU A 196 -11.03 3.50 -1.82
C LEU A 196 -9.90 4.24 -1.10
N THR A 197 -8.82 4.50 -1.82
CA THR A 197 -7.65 5.24 -1.34
C THR A 197 -7.51 6.55 -2.10
N VAL A 198 -7.21 7.63 -1.38
CA VAL A 198 -6.92 8.95 -1.93
C VAL A 198 -5.60 9.42 -1.34
N LEU A 199 -4.59 9.58 -2.19
CA LEU A 199 -3.31 10.21 -1.89
C LEU A 199 -3.25 11.52 -2.65
N ILE A 200 -2.92 12.64 -1.98
CA ILE A 200 -2.72 13.92 -2.67
C ILE A 200 -1.34 14.45 -2.31
N PHE A 201 -0.61 14.81 -3.34
CA PHE A 201 0.73 15.38 -3.26
C PHE A 201 0.63 16.86 -3.62
N PHE A 202 1.39 17.68 -2.93
CA PHE A 202 1.55 19.10 -3.21
C PHE A 202 3.04 19.45 -3.12
N GLY A 203 3.59 20.03 -4.18
CA GLY A 203 5.03 20.24 -4.32
C GLY A 203 5.84 18.93 -4.24
N GLY A 204 5.31 17.83 -4.76
CA GLY A 204 5.92 16.49 -4.67
C GLY A 204 5.83 15.82 -3.30
N VAL A 205 5.25 16.49 -2.28
CA VAL A 205 5.15 15.97 -0.91
C VAL A 205 3.75 15.45 -0.64
N LEU A 206 3.64 14.24 -0.05
CA LEU A 206 2.35 13.67 0.35
C LEU A 206 1.71 14.56 1.44
N SER A 207 0.65 15.27 1.07
CA SER A 207 -0.06 16.21 1.94
C SER A 207 -1.36 15.64 2.49
N PHE A 208 -1.96 14.68 1.79
CA PHE A 208 -3.22 14.06 2.22
C PHE A 208 -3.20 12.56 1.95
N TYR A 209 -3.63 11.81 2.95
CA TYR A 209 -3.85 10.37 2.88
C TYR A 209 -5.19 10.02 3.49
N ARG A 210 -5.99 9.28 2.76
CA ARG A 210 -7.22 8.68 3.27
C ARG A 210 -7.49 7.37 2.56
N THR A 211 -7.76 6.33 3.33
CA THR A 211 -8.27 5.05 2.83
C THR A 211 -9.52 4.65 3.59
N LYS A 212 -10.45 4.03 2.90
CA LYS A 212 -11.72 3.60 3.48
C LYS A 212 -12.26 2.38 2.74
N GLU A 213 -12.62 1.35 3.49
CA GLU A 213 -13.42 0.27 2.95
C GLU A 213 -14.80 0.78 2.57
N THR A 214 -15.23 0.47 1.37
CA THR A 214 -16.52 0.86 0.85
C THR A 214 -16.99 -0.17 -0.19
N PRO A 215 -18.31 -0.46 -0.23
CA PRO A 215 -18.85 -1.21 -1.34
C PRO A 215 -18.54 -0.55 -2.69
N GLY A 216 -18.34 -1.37 -3.73
CA GLY A 216 -17.92 -0.91 -5.06
C GLY A 216 -19.02 -0.22 -5.88
N GLU A 217 -20.24 -0.07 -5.35
CA GLU A 217 -21.30 0.63 -6.08
C GLU A 217 -20.94 2.10 -6.28
N ALA A 218 -21.19 2.61 -7.48
CA ALA A 218 -20.84 3.96 -7.89
C ALA A 218 -21.27 5.05 -6.91
N GLN A 219 -22.47 4.94 -6.33
CA GLN A 219 -22.99 5.90 -5.37
C GLN A 219 -22.16 5.95 -4.08
N ASN A 220 -21.68 4.80 -3.59
CA ASN A 220 -20.84 4.73 -2.39
C ASN A 220 -19.45 5.30 -2.66
N LEU A 221 -18.85 4.92 -3.80
CA LEU A 221 -17.56 5.44 -4.24
C LEU A 221 -17.59 6.96 -4.42
N TYR A 222 -18.63 7.48 -5.10
CA TYR A 222 -18.84 8.91 -5.29
C TYR A 222 -18.91 9.66 -3.95
N ARG A 223 -19.74 9.17 -3.03
CA ARG A 223 -19.91 9.78 -1.70
C ARG A 223 -18.61 9.82 -0.91
N GLU A 224 -17.85 8.71 -0.90
CA GLU A 224 -16.61 8.62 -0.14
C GLU A 224 -15.49 9.44 -0.78
N LEU A 225 -15.39 9.47 -2.10
CA LEU A 225 -14.42 10.29 -2.82
C LEU A 225 -14.72 11.77 -2.62
N ASN A 226 -15.97 12.20 -2.81
CA ASN A 226 -16.40 13.58 -2.59
C ASN A 226 -16.15 14.04 -1.14
N SER A 227 -16.47 13.19 -0.15
CA SER A 227 -16.16 13.45 1.25
C SER A 227 -14.65 13.61 1.50
N SER A 228 -13.83 12.82 0.82
CA SER A 228 -12.36 12.89 0.94
C SER A 228 -11.83 14.21 0.38
N LEU A 229 -12.32 14.62 -0.79
CA LEU A 229 -11.92 15.88 -1.43
C LEU A 229 -12.42 17.11 -0.65
N LEU A 230 -13.60 17.05 -0.04
CA LEU A 230 -14.08 18.11 0.83
C LEU A 230 -13.19 18.29 2.05
N VAL A 231 -12.80 17.18 2.72
CA VAL A 231 -11.86 17.22 3.86
C VAL A 231 -10.51 17.77 3.44
N TYR A 232 -10.02 17.41 2.24
CA TYR A 232 -8.77 17.95 1.72
C TYR A 232 -8.85 19.47 1.49
N ARG A 233 -9.88 19.93 0.79
CA ARG A 233 -10.08 21.35 0.49
C ARG A 233 -10.24 22.22 1.74
N ASP A 234 -10.94 21.70 2.75
CA ASP A 234 -11.12 22.38 4.04
C ASP A 234 -9.78 22.48 4.80
N ARG A 235 -8.98 21.43 4.77
CA ARG A 235 -7.70 21.37 5.49
C ARG A 235 -6.59 22.16 4.80
N TYR A 236 -6.64 22.26 3.46
CA TYR A 236 -5.59 22.86 2.64
C TYR A 236 -6.18 23.89 1.65
N PRO A 237 -6.77 24.98 2.15
CA PRO A 237 -7.32 26.02 1.28
C PRO A 237 -6.21 26.65 0.44
N GLY A 238 -6.42 26.68 -0.88
CA GLY A 238 -5.44 27.22 -1.83
C GLY A 238 -4.45 26.22 -2.42
N GLN A 239 -4.43 24.96 -1.96
CA GLN A 239 -3.67 23.90 -2.62
C GLN A 239 -4.55 23.26 -3.71
N ALA A 240 -4.26 23.57 -4.97
CA ALA A 240 -4.97 22.98 -6.11
C ALA A 240 -4.33 21.64 -6.52
N ILE A 241 -5.16 20.71 -6.98
CA ILE A 241 -4.70 19.47 -7.62
C ILE A 241 -4.39 19.82 -9.08
N GLY A 242 -3.19 19.51 -9.56
CA GLY A 242 -2.76 19.77 -10.93
C GLY A 242 -3.07 18.62 -11.88
N GLU A 243 -2.89 17.37 -11.44
CA GLU A 243 -3.16 16.17 -12.23
C GLU A 243 -3.84 15.11 -11.37
N VAL A 244 -4.77 14.37 -11.97
CA VAL A 244 -5.48 13.28 -11.28
C VAL A 244 -5.14 11.96 -11.96
N PHE A 245 -4.70 10.99 -11.18
CA PHE A 245 -4.47 9.63 -11.60
C PHE A 245 -5.48 8.72 -10.93
N CYS A 246 -5.98 7.72 -11.66
CA CYS A 246 -6.87 6.75 -11.07
C CYS A 246 -6.51 5.31 -11.44
N MET A 247 -6.88 4.37 -10.58
CA MET A 247 -6.68 2.94 -10.74
C MET A 247 -7.88 2.17 -10.19
N ALA A 248 -8.40 1.23 -10.97
CA ALA A 248 -9.39 0.24 -10.54
C ALA A 248 -9.15 -1.09 -11.28
N SER A 249 -9.98 -2.11 -11.00
CA SER A 249 -9.93 -3.37 -11.74
C SER A 249 -10.21 -3.15 -13.25
N PRO A 250 -9.68 -3.99 -14.14
CA PRO A 250 -9.92 -3.84 -15.59
C PRO A 250 -11.39 -3.72 -15.97
N ALA A 251 -12.28 -4.42 -15.27
CA ALA A 251 -13.73 -4.36 -15.52
C ALA A 251 -14.37 -3.06 -15.06
N GLU A 252 -13.82 -2.41 -14.04
CA GLU A 252 -14.35 -1.20 -13.42
C GLU A 252 -13.59 0.07 -13.83
N ALA A 253 -12.49 -0.07 -14.59
CA ALA A 253 -11.55 1.01 -14.89
C ALA A 253 -12.23 2.23 -15.54
N GLU A 254 -12.99 2.08 -16.61
CA GLU A 254 -13.66 3.18 -17.27
C GLU A 254 -14.83 3.77 -16.48
N PRO A 255 -15.74 3.00 -15.87
CA PRO A 255 -16.74 3.54 -14.95
C PRO A 255 -16.11 4.30 -13.78
N PHE A 256 -15.03 3.77 -13.21
CA PHE A 256 -14.33 4.44 -12.10
C PHE A 256 -13.63 5.73 -12.56
N ARG A 257 -12.99 5.73 -13.73
CA ARG A 257 -12.39 6.93 -14.33
C ARG A 257 -13.44 8.04 -14.51
N ALA A 258 -14.60 7.70 -15.06
CA ALA A 258 -15.71 8.65 -15.24
C ALA A 258 -16.22 9.22 -13.90
N LEU A 259 -16.35 8.37 -12.87
CA LEU A 259 -16.72 8.80 -11.51
C LEU A 259 -15.68 9.76 -10.91
N VAL A 260 -14.39 9.46 -11.07
CA VAL A 260 -13.31 10.33 -10.59
C VAL A 260 -13.32 11.65 -11.35
N ALA A 261 -13.53 11.65 -12.67
CA ALA A 261 -13.66 12.86 -13.47
C ALA A 261 -14.82 13.75 -13.00
N GLU A 262 -15.98 13.17 -12.77
CA GLU A 262 -17.15 13.87 -12.26
C GLU A 262 -16.89 14.50 -10.88
N THR A 263 -16.24 13.76 -9.98
CA THR A 263 -16.03 14.21 -8.59
C THR A 263 -14.93 15.27 -8.50
N THR A 264 -13.87 15.14 -9.29
CA THR A 264 -12.72 16.07 -9.26
C THR A 264 -12.90 17.26 -10.20
N GLN A 265 -13.81 17.19 -11.19
CA GLN A 265 -13.98 18.10 -12.30
C GLN A 265 -12.71 18.21 -13.17
N MET A 266 -11.94 17.12 -13.23
CA MET A 266 -10.70 16.99 -14.01
C MET A 266 -10.74 15.67 -14.78
N GLU A 267 -10.03 15.61 -15.91
CA GLU A 267 -9.88 14.36 -16.66
C GLU A 267 -8.77 13.51 -16.05
N PRO A 268 -9.09 12.34 -15.44
CA PRO A 268 -8.06 11.53 -14.78
C PRO A 268 -7.29 10.68 -15.78
N VAL A 269 -6.01 10.50 -15.52
CA VAL A 269 -5.16 9.53 -16.20
C VAL A 269 -5.37 8.15 -15.59
N LEU A 270 -5.91 7.22 -16.36
CA LEU A 270 -6.04 5.83 -15.93
C LEU A 270 -4.66 5.16 -15.91
N LEU A 271 -4.26 4.67 -14.74
CA LEU A 271 -3.04 3.90 -14.57
C LEU A 271 -3.28 2.43 -14.93
N ASP A 272 -2.56 1.97 -15.94
CA ASP A 272 -2.64 0.61 -16.46
C ASP A 272 -1.38 -0.16 -16.08
N LEU A 273 -1.56 -1.30 -15.42
CA LEU A 273 -0.45 -2.14 -14.96
C LEU A 273 0.37 -2.71 -16.13
N GLU A 274 -0.27 -3.03 -17.27
CA GLU A 274 0.45 -3.51 -18.46
C GLU A 274 1.48 -2.49 -19.00
N ARG A 275 1.28 -1.21 -18.69
CA ARG A 275 2.24 -0.15 -19.05
C ARG A 275 3.31 0.09 -17.98
N ALA A 276 3.01 -0.27 -16.73
CA ALA A 276 3.92 -0.07 -15.60
C ALA A 276 4.94 -1.20 -15.46
N VAL A 277 4.62 -2.41 -15.93
CA VAL A 277 5.49 -3.58 -15.79
C VAL A 277 5.71 -4.27 -17.14
N ALA A 278 6.82 -4.98 -17.24
CA ALA A 278 7.10 -5.91 -18.34
C ALA A 278 6.85 -7.36 -17.86
N LEU A 279 6.41 -8.23 -18.75
CA LEU A 279 6.35 -9.67 -18.47
C LEU A 279 7.69 -10.31 -18.83
N GLY A 280 8.29 -11.07 -17.89
CA GLY A 280 9.51 -11.84 -18.13
C GLY A 280 9.28 -13.00 -19.10
N GLY A 281 10.35 -13.47 -19.72
CA GLY A 281 10.28 -14.53 -20.75
C GLY A 281 9.57 -15.78 -20.22
N GLY A 282 8.49 -16.19 -20.88
CA GLY A 282 7.67 -17.35 -20.51
C GLY A 282 6.53 -17.07 -19.54
N THR A 283 6.44 -15.87 -18.98
CA THR A 283 5.29 -15.47 -18.14
C THR A 283 4.14 -14.99 -19.01
N VAL A 284 3.00 -15.64 -18.89
CA VAL A 284 1.74 -15.24 -19.57
C VAL A 284 0.69 -14.96 -18.50
N MET A 285 0.15 -13.75 -18.50
CA MET A 285 -0.90 -13.32 -17.57
C MET A 285 -1.91 -12.45 -18.32
N ASP A 286 -3.18 -12.65 -18.05
CA ASP A 286 -4.22 -11.72 -18.49
C ASP A 286 -4.27 -10.49 -17.58
N LYS A 287 -5.01 -9.46 -18.00
CA LYS A 287 -5.12 -8.19 -17.26
C LYS A 287 -5.66 -8.36 -15.84
N ASN A 288 -6.61 -9.27 -15.63
CA ASN A 288 -7.22 -9.50 -14.33
C ASN A 288 -6.25 -10.20 -13.38
N ALA A 289 -5.55 -11.24 -13.87
CA ALA A 289 -4.49 -11.90 -13.11
C ALA A 289 -3.37 -10.92 -12.73
N LEU A 290 -2.94 -10.09 -13.68
CA LEU A 290 -1.91 -9.08 -13.43
C LEU A 290 -2.39 -8.03 -12.41
N HIS A 291 -3.63 -7.53 -12.55
CA HIS A 291 -4.23 -6.58 -11.59
C HIS A 291 -4.31 -7.18 -10.18
N GLY A 292 -4.67 -8.46 -10.05
CA GLY A 292 -4.71 -9.18 -8.77
C GLY A 292 -3.35 -9.30 -8.07
N LEU A 293 -2.25 -9.00 -8.78
CA LEU A 293 -0.89 -8.99 -8.24
C LEU A 293 -0.36 -7.58 -7.93
N SER A 294 -1.14 -6.52 -8.16
CA SER A 294 -0.65 -5.14 -8.09
C SER A 294 0.07 -4.81 -6.78
N ALA A 295 -0.56 -5.08 -5.64
CA ALA A 295 0.05 -4.78 -4.35
C ALA A 295 1.25 -5.69 -4.03
N ALA A 296 1.21 -6.96 -4.44
CA ALA A 296 2.35 -7.87 -4.32
C ALA A 296 3.54 -7.42 -5.19
N LEU A 297 3.28 -6.92 -6.42
CA LEU A 297 4.31 -6.36 -7.30
C LEU A 297 4.91 -5.07 -6.72
N GLY A 298 4.08 -4.19 -6.19
CA GLY A 298 4.54 -2.99 -5.48
C GLY A 298 5.39 -3.34 -4.26
N ALA A 299 5.00 -4.35 -3.49
CA ALA A 299 5.80 -4.88 -2.38
C ALA A 299 7.12 -5.48 -2.87
N ALA A 300 7.11 -6.30 -3.94
CA ALA A 300 8.32 -6.89 -4.53
C ALA A 300 9.33 -5.82 -4.95
N SER A 301 8.86 -4.70 -5.54
CA SER A 301 9.72 -3.60 -5.99
C SER A 301 10.50 -2.93 -4.85
N ARG A 302 10.02 -3.01 -3.60
CA ARG A 302 10.71 -2.45 -2.42
C ARG A 302 12.05 -3.12 -2.15
N SER A 303 12.21 -4.36 -2.54
CA SER A 303 13.44 -5.14 -2.33
C SER A 303 14.43 -5.03 -3.49
N LEU A 304 14.11 -4.30 -4.55
CA LEU A 304 14.93 -4.14 -5.75
C LEU A 304 15.73 -2.85 -5.71
#